data_ea34c0bc1f446c143e140ecf5881567c
#
_entry.id   ea34c0bc1f446c143e140ecf5881567c
#
_cell.length_a   1.000
_cell.length_b   1.000
_cell.length_c   1.000
_cell.angle_alpha   90.00
_cell.angle_beta   90.00
_cell.angle_gamma   90.00
#
_symmetry.space_group_name_H-M   'P 1'
#
loop_
_entity.id
_entity.type
_entity.pdbx_description
1 polymer ?
#
loop_
_entity_poly.entity_id
_entity_poly.type
_entity_poly.pdbx_seq_one_letter_code
_entity_poly.pdbx_strand_id
1 'polypeptide(L)' 'MTVFEMAKKYYPRLWSKKRIDALHDAGKLTDEEYAEILAANTETNA' A
#
# COMPACT_ATOMS: atom_id res chain seq x y z
N MET A 1 -9.79 10.10 -6.20
CA MET A 1 -8.99 8.92 -5.97
C MET A 1 -8.48 8.93 -4.54
N THR A 2 -8.65 7.83 -3.83
CA THR A 2 -8.23 7.77 -2.44
C THR A 2 -6.78 7.36 -2.35
N VAL A 3 -6.19 7.58 -1.18
CA VAL A 3 -4.80 7.16 -0.94
C VAL A 3 -4.69 5.65 -1.12
N PHE A 4 -5.71 4.92 -0.68
CA PHE A 4 -5.74 3.47 -0.83
C PHE A 4 -5.65 3.06 -2.30
N GLU A 5 -6.45 3.69 -3.14
CA GLU A 5 -6.43 3.37 -4.57
C GLU A 5 -5.10 3.72 -5.21
N MET A 6 -4.54 4.86 -4.82
CA MET A 6 -3.24 5.24 -5.36
C MET A 6 -2.16 4.27 -4.91
N ALA A 7 -2.22 3.85 -3.66
CA ALA A 7 -1.23 2.91 -3.14
C ALA A 7 -1.29 1.58 -3.87
N LYS A 8 -2.49 1.09 -4.13
CA LYS A 8 -2.65 -0.16 -4.86
C LYS A 8 -2.10 -0.05 -6.28
N LYS A 9 -2.23 1.12 -6.87
CA LYS A 9 -1.81 1.34 -8.25
C LYS A 9 -0.29 1.52 -8.35
N TYR A 10 0.30 2.22 -7.42
CA TYR A 10 1.70 2.61 -7.51
C TYR A 10 2.65 1.68 -6.78
N TYR A 11 2.18 1.02 -5.74
CA TYR A 11 3.02 0.10 -4.99
C TYR A 11 3.05 -1.24 -5.73
N PRO A 12 4.19 -1.87 -5.87
CA PRO A 12 5.51 -1.49 -5.35
C PRO A 12 6.38 -0.73 -6.35
N ARG A 13 5.86 -0.38 -7.49
CA ARG A 13 6.67 0.17 -8.57
C ARG A 13 7.17 1.56 -8.25
N LEU A 14 6.23 2.50 -8.06
CA LEU A 14 6.59 3.88 -7.78
C LEU A 14 6.71 4.14 -6.28
N TRP A 15 5.99 3.39 -5.49
CA TRP A 15 5.96 3.53 -4.04
C TRP A 15 6.58 2.30 -3.41
N SER A 16 7.44 2.50 -2.42
CA SER A 16 8.06 1.40 -1.69
C SER A 16 7.19 1.02 -0.49
N LYS A 17 7.50 -0.13 0.10
CA LYS A 17 6.80 -0.55 1.31
C LYS A 17 6.95 0.48 2.41
N LYS A 18 8.10 1.13 2.46
CA LYS A 18 8.35 2.17 3.47
C LYS A 18 7.33 3.29 3.33
N ARG A 19 6.98 3.65 2.11
CA ARG A 19 5.98 4.67 1.89
C ARG A 19 4.61 4.20 2.36
N ILE A 20 4.28 2.94 2.10
CA ILE A 20 3.02 2.37 2.54
C ILE A 20 2.96 2.35 4.07
N ASP A 21 4.07 1.99 4.71
CA ASP A 21 4.15 2.02 6.16
C ASP A 21 3.92 3.44 6.70
N ALA A 22 4.50 4.42 6.04
CA ALA A 22 4.36 5.81 6.46
C ALA A 22 2.92 6.28 6.34
N LEU A 23 2.26 5.89 5.25
CA LEU A 23 0.86 6.25 5.06
C LEU A 23 -0.03 5.63 6.11
N HIS A 24 0.24 4.38 6.44
CA HIS A 24 -0.52 3.69 7.48
C HIS A 24 -0.29 4.36 8.84
N ASP A 25 0.96 4.68 9.13
CA ASP A 25 1.32 5.32 10.39
C ASP A 25 0.70 6.70 10.51
N ALA A 26 0.56 7.40 9.40
CA ALA A 26 -0.03 8.73 9.40
C ALA A 26 -1.55 8.70 9.46
N GLY A 27 -2.14 7.52 9.44
CA GLY A 27 -3.59 7.39 9.48
C GLY A 27 -4.25 7.53 8.13
N LYS A 28 -3.47 7.50 7.06
CA LYS A 28 -4.01 7.58 5.71
C LYS A 28 -4.57 6.25 5.23
N LEU A 29 -4.11 5.17 5.81
CA LEU A 29 -4.56 3.82 5.47
C LEU A 29 -5.02 3.12 6.74
N THR A 30 -6.11 2.37 6.64
CA THR A 30 -6.54 1.52 7.75
C THR A 30 -5.72 0.25 7.77
N ASP A 31 -5.81 -0.50 8.86
CA ASP A 31 -5.11 -1.77 8.97
C ASP A 31 -5.50 -2.71 7.84
N GLU A 32 -6.78 -2.73 7.49
CA GLU A 32 -7.27 -3.59 6.43
C GLU A 32 -6.73 -3.16 5.08
N GLU A 33 -6.72 -1.86 4.83
CA GLU A 33 -6.21 -1.34 3.57
C GLU A 33 -4.72 -1.62 3.44
N TYR A 34 -4.00 -1.43 4.52
CA TYR A 34 -2.57 -1.68 4.54
C TYR A 34 -2.28 -3.14 4.22
N ALA A 35 -2.98 -4.04 4.88
CA ALA A 35 -2.78 -5.46 4.66
C ALA A 35 -3.15 -5.87 3.24
N GLU A 36 -4.20 -5.28 2.70
CA GLU A 36 -4.64 -5.61 1.36
C GLU A 36 -3.62 -5.18 0.30
N ILE A 37 -3.02 -4.02 0.49
CA ILE A 37 -2.00 -3.54 -0.43
C ILE A 37 -0.80 -4.48 -0.43
N LEU A 38 -0.36 -4.88 0.76
CA LEU A 38 0.79 -5.76 0.86
C LEU A 38 0.47 -7.16 0.32
N ALA A 39 -0.74 -7.63 0.54
CA ALA A 39 -1.14 -8.94 0.04
C ALA A 39 -1.17 -8.96 -1.48
N ALA A 40 -1.66 -7.90 -2.09
CA ALA A 40 -1.70 -7.81 -3.55
C ALA A 40 -0.29 -7.81 -4.12
N ASN A 41 0.64 -7.15 -3.45
CA ASN A 41 2.01 -7.12 -3.92
C ASN A 41 2.70 -8.47 -3.80
N THR A 42 2.28 -9.28 -2.83
CA THR A 42 2.88 -10.59 -2.62
C THR A 42 2.76 -11.45 -3.86
N GLU A 43 1.65 -11.37 -4.54
CA GLU A 43 1.45 -12.13 -5.77
C GLU A 43 2.44 -11.73 -6.83
N THR A 44 2.70 -10.45 -6.92
CA THR A 44 3.60 -9.93 -7.93
C THR A 44 5.01 -10.42 -7.71
N ASN A 45 5.38 -10.60 -6.46
CA ASN A 45 6.74 -11.02 -6.12
C ASN A 45 6.94 -12.52 -6.22
N ALA A 46 5.88 -13.25 -6.29
CA ALA A 46 5.98 -14.70 -6.38
C ALA A 46 6.43 -15.13 -7.77
#